data_a8cc0c7c831699f1438f8987aad261a1
#
_entry.id   a8cc0c7c831699f1438f8987aad261a1
#
_cell.length_a   1.000
_cell.length_b   1.000
_cell.length_c   1.000
_cell.angle_alpha   90.00
_cell.angle_beta   90.00
_cell.angle_gamma   90.00
#
_symmetry.space_group_name_H-M   'P 1'
#
loop_
_entity.id
_entity.type
_entity.pdbx_description
1 polymer ?
#
loop_
_entity_poly.entity_id
_entity_poly.type
_entity_poly.pdbx_seq_one_letter_code
_entity_poly.pdbx_strand_id
1 'polypeptide(L)'
;MADLLPWWKRAFGRALSIVPKGDFATDEKVRLFRKMVGREKSGVHEEIPPGGDLIEILYTGGTTKSPKGVPINGALFLTQCKYAMESMRPLLTPEENVFMCGVPLFHILGQTLGLGLILSGGTLVLHPRPNLDAIFTCIERFHAKAMIGVPALYRMILEHRRIDQYNLGSVKCWMAAGDALPVEVEKRFRDKFGRTIFQAYGTTETGGGVCMCPVDDENPPPKSIGRCLPGKEIRIVDPITLESVQDGVAGELLVSSKFMVTSYLNKPEETQNAFIDLNGRKWYRTGDIVSRDERGNLFFVDRTVDTIKHKGYRISSSEVESTLQEHPAVIGACVVGVPDRIVGERIKAFVVLKEDVKGITGYDLIRWCRERLTPYKVPQYIEFRDMLPKSKVGKLLKRDLRDEELKRREAT
;
A
#
# COMPACT_ATOMS: atom_id res chain seq x y z
N MET A 1 -14.54 -4.85 -20.29
CA MET A 1 -14.09 -3.54 -20.83
C MET A 1 -14.06 -3.50 -22.36
N ALA A 2 -13.51 -4.49 -23.03
CA ALA A 2 -13.49 -4.49 -24.51
C ALA A 2 -14.89 -4.38 -25.16
N ASP A 3 -15.91 -4.94 -24.51
CA ASP A 3 -17.30 -4.91 -25.01
C ASP A 3 -18.00 -3.56 -24.89
N LEU A 4 -17.45 -2.62 -24.13
CA LEU A 4 -17.94 -1.25 -23.99
C LEU A 4 -17.37 -0.30 -25.05
N LEU A 5 -16.36 -0.76 -25.81
CA LEU A 5 -15.78 0.03 -26.89
C LEU A 5 -16.68 -0.02 -28.15
N PRO A 6 -16.76 1.06 -28.94
CA PRO A 6 -17.33 1.04 -30.28
C PRO A 6 -16.76 -0.08 -31.12
N TRP A 7 -17.56 -0.66 -32.02
CA TRP A 7 -17.18 -1.85 -32.80
C TRP A 7 -15.87 -1.68 -33.57
N TRP A 8 -15.63 -0.50 -34.15
CA TRP A 8 -14.41 -0.18 -34.89
C TRP A 8 -13.15 -0.12 -34.01
N LYS A 9 -13.24 0.43 -32.76
CA LYS A 9 -12.14 0.41 -31.80
C LYS A 9 -11.82 -1.01 -31.33
N ARG A 10 -12.84 -1.88 -31.22
CA ARG A 10 -12.64 -3.30 -30.91
C ARG A 10 -11.96 -4.05 -32.05
N ALA A 11 -12.41 -3.82 -33.29
CA ALA A 11 -11.83 -4.43 -34.47
C ALA A 11 -10.34 -4.04 -34.63
N PHE A 12 -10.05 -2.77 -34.50
CA PHE A 12 -8.67 -2.23 -34.57
C PHE A 12 -7.79 -2.72 -33.41
N GLY A 13 -8.31 -2.71 -32.20
CA GLY A 13 -7.59 -3.20 -31.01
C GLY A 13 -7.35 -4.71 -31.05
N ARG A 14 -8.26 -5.50 -31.66
CA ARG A 14 -8.05 -6.93 -31.89
C ARG A 14 -6.99 -7.19 -32.95
N ALA A 15 -7.00 -6.43 -34.04
CA ALA A 15 -5.99 -6.54 -35.10
C ALA A 15 -4.58 -6.23 -34.58
N LEU A 16 -4.44 -5.28 -33.68
CA LEU A 16 -3.17 -4.89 -33.06
C LEU A 16 -2.83 -5.70 -31.79
N SER A 17 -3.61 -6.73 -31.44
CA SER A 17 -3.44 -7.53 -30.22
C SER A 17 -3.44 -6.71 -28.89
N ILE A 18 -3.98 -5.49 -28.90
CA ILE A 18 -4.08 -4.61 -27.75
C ILE A 18 -5.29 -4.99 -26.85
N VAL A 19 -6.32 -5.58 -27.45
CA VAL A 19 -7.50 -6.08 -26.71
C VAL A 19 -7.28 -7.55 -26.37
N PRO A 20 -7.28 -7.94 -25.09
CA PRO A 20 -7.13 -9.34 -24.69
C PRO A 20 -8.19 -10.22 -25.37
N LYS A 21 -7.75 -11.31 -25.98
CA LYS A 21 -8.64 -12.37 -26.48
C LYS A 21 -8.90 -13.30 -25.30
N GLY A 22 -10.13 -13.37 -24.83
CA GLY A 22 -10.59 -14.38 -23.89
C GLY A 22 -11.61 -15.25 -24.61
N ASP A 23 -11.35 -16.53 -24.76
CA ASP A 23 -12.39 -17.51 -25.06
C ASP A 23 -13.13 -17.79 -23.75
N PHE A 24 -14.28 -17.16 -23.60
CA PHE A 24 -15.20 -17.54 -22.54
C PHE A 24 -16.05 -18.69 -23.10
N ALA A 25 -15.80 -19.91 -22.62
CA ALA A 25 -16.76 -20.97 -22.76
C ALA A 25 -18.11 -20.44 -22.23
N THR A 26 -19.14 -20.43 -23.07
CA THR A 26 -20.50 -20.06 -22.68
C THR A 26 -21.09 -21.17 -21.83
N ASP A 27 -20.69 -21.22 -20.56
CA ASP A 27 -21.36 -21.96 -19.52
C ASP A 27 -22.63 -21.19 -19.12
N GLU A 28 -23.71 -21.88 -18.74
CA GLU A 28 -24.93 -21.26 -18.23
C GLU A 28 -24.70 -20.31 -17.04
N LYS A 29 -23.58 -20.49 -16.33
CA LYS A 29 -23.14 -19.66 -15.19
C LYS A 29 -22.37 -18.39 -15.65
N VAL A 30 -21.93 -18.28 -16.89
CA VAL A 30 -21.17 -17.14 -17.40
C VAL A 30 -22.06 -16.29 -18.31
N ARG A 31 -22.44 -15.10 -17.85
CA ARG A 31 -23.24 -14.14 -18.63
C ARG A 31 -22.40 -12.96 -19.07
N LEU A 32 -22.50 -12.61 -20.36
CA LEU A 32 -21.81 -11.42 -20.87
C LEU A 32 -22.48 -10.17 -20.28
N PHE A 33 -21.70 -9.34 -19.61
CA PHE A 33 -22.16 -8.08 -18.97
C PHE A 33 -23.05 -7.23 -19.89
N ARG A 34 -22.67 -7.08 -21.16
CA ARG A 34 -23.46 -6.35 -22.15
C ARG A 34 -24.87 -6.92 -22.38
N LYS A 35 -25.02 -8.26 -22.30
CA LYS A 35 -26.34 -8.91 -22.44
C LYS A 35 -27.20 -8.72 -21.18
N MET A 36 -26.57 -8.51 -20.02
CA MET A 36 -27.27 -8.21 -18.77
C MET A 36 -27.78 -6.76 -18.75
N VAL A 37 -26.90 -5.80 -19.00
CA VAL A 37 -27.22 -4.35 -18.98
C VAL A 37 -28.26 -3.94 -20.04
N GLY A 38 -28.36 -4.66 -21.16
CA GLY A 38 -29.33 -4.37 -22.21
C GLY A 38 -30.74 -4.97 -21.99
N ARG A 39 -30.94 -5.80 -20.98
CA ARG A 39 -32.21 -6.54 -20.76
C ARG A 39 -33.09 -5.99 -19.66
N GLU A 40 -32.54 -5.24 -18.71
CA GLU A 40 -33.35 -4.73 -17.60
C GLU A 40 -33.85 -3.31 -17.88
N LYS A 41 -35.09 -3.22 -18.29
CA LYS A 41 -35.88 -1.99 -18.36
C LYS A 41 -36.77 -1.78 -17.12
N SER A 42 -36.76 -2.67 -16.17
CA SER A 42 -37.59 -2.61 -14.96
C SER A 42 -36.72 -2.34 -13.75
N GLY A 43 -37.19 -1.46 -12.88
CA GLY A 43 -36.53 -0.89 -11.74
C GLY A 43 -35.67 -1.87 -10.95
N VAL A 44 -34.49 -1.42 -10.62
CA VAL A 44 -33.60 -2.07 -9.63
C VAL A 44 -34.43 -2.11 -8.34
N HIS A 45 -34.87 -3.30 -7.93
CA HIS A 45 -35.31 -3.50 -6.57
C HIS A 45 -34.12 -3.33 -5.67
N GLU A 46 -34.00 -2.18 -5.03
CA GLU A 46 -33.03 -1.93 -3.98
C GLU A 46 -33.43 -2.74 -2.74
N GLU A 47 -33.13 -4.02 -2.73
CA GLU A 47 -32.90 -4.70 -1.47
C GLU A 47 -31.55 -4.22 -0.95
N ILE A 48 -31.58 -3.21 -0.08
CA ILE A 48 -30.40 -2.82 0.68
C ILE A 48 -30.14 -3.97 1.66
N PRO A 49 -29.06 -4.76 1.46
CA PRO A 49 -28.77 -5.86 2.38
C PRO A 49 -28.57 -5.30 3.79
N PRO A 50 -29.00 -6.00 4.85
CA PRO A 50 -28.69 -5.63 6.22
C PRO A 50 -27.19 -5.35 6.36
N GLY A 51 -26.81 -4.34 7.16
CA GLY A 51 -25.41 -3.90 7.27
C GLY A 51 -24.42 -5.00 7.70
N GLY A 52 -24.94 -6.14 8.21
CA GLY A 52 -24.16 -7.33 8.54
C GLY A 52 -23.87 -8.27 7.36
N ASP A 53 -24.53 -8.08 6.21
CA ASP A 53 -24.37 -8.98 5.08
C ASP A 53 -23.04 -8.80 4.37
N LEU A 54 -22.50 -9.92 3.86
CA LEU A 54 -21.32 -9.97 3.03
C LEU A 54 -21.59 -9.25 1.71
N ILE A 55 -20.83 -8.19 1.41
CA ILE A 55 -20.95 -7.45 0.16
C ILE A 55 -19.86 -7.78 -0.85
N GLU A 56 -18.68 -8.16 -0.36
CA GLU A 56 -17.56 -8.55 -1.22
C GLU A 56 -16.54 -9.43 -0.49
N ILE A 57 -15.70 -10.11 -1.27
CA ILE A 57 -14.53 -10.84 -0.78
C ILE A 57 -13.31 -10.29 -1.49
N LEU A 58 -12.40 -9.67 -0.74
CA LEU A 58 -11.13 -9.19 -1.26
C LEU A 58 -10.02 -10.19 -0.97
N TYR A 59 -9.26 -10.54 -2.01
CA TYR A 59 -8.13 -11.46 -1.85
C TYR A 59 -6.83 -10.70 -1.58
N THR A 60 -6.17 -11.05 -0.47
CA THR A 60 -4.86 -10.50 -0.12
C THR A 60 -3.76 -11.46 -0.54
N GLY A 61 -2.70 -10.91 -1.16
CA GLY A 61 -1.47 -11.64 -1.44
C GLY A 61 -0.60 -11.71 -0.19
N GLY A 62 -1.06 -12.47 0.82
CA GLY A 62 -0.32 -12.62 2.08
C GLY A 62 1.05 -13.29 1.91
N THR A 63 1.80 -13.35 3.01
CA THR A 63 3.09 -14.07 3.13
C THR A 63 2.98 -15.58 2.92
N THR A 64 1.77 -16.12 2.90
CA THR A 64 1.45 -17.53 2.60
C THR A 64 1.38 -17.78 1.09
N LYS A 65 1.62 -19.04 0.67
CA LYS A 65 1.63 -19.46 -0.75
C LYS A 65 0.30 -19.23 -1.48
N SER A 66 -0.84 -19.19 -0.76
CA SER A 66 -2.17 -18.99 -1.35
C SER A 66 -2.81 -17.67 -0.88
N PRO A 67 -3.51 -16.93 -1.75
CA PRO A 67 -4.27 -15.75 -1.37
C PRO A 67 -5.32 -16.06 -0.30
N LYS A 68 -5.55 -15.11 0.62
CA LYS A 68 -6.57 -15.21 1.67
C LYS A 68 -7.77 -14.34 1.29
N GLY A 69 -8.97 -14.94 1.28
CA GLY A 69 -10.22 -14.21 1.04
C GLY A 69 -10.67 -13.50 2.33
N VAL A 70 -10.78 -12.19 2.26
CA VAL A 70 -11.22 -11.31 3.35
C VAL A 70 -12.67 -10.95 3.11
N PRO A 71 -13.62 -11.41 3.93
CA PRO A 71 -15.04 -11.09 3.78
C PRO A 71 -15.33 -9.70 4.33
N ILE A 72 -15.82 -8.80 3.48
CA ILE A 72 -16.19 -7.43 3.84
C ILE A 72 -17.71 -7.34 3.92
N ASN A 73 -18.22 -6.91 5.06
CA ASN A 73 -19.64 -6.61 5.22
C ASN A 73 -19.96 -5.15 4.99
N GLY A 74 -21.24 -4.86 4.74
CA GLY A 74 -21.72 -3.51 4.42
C GLY A 74 -21.47 -2.49 5.53
N ALA A 75 -21.62 -2.88 6.80
CA ALA A 75 -21.41 -1.98 7.94
C ALA A 75 -19.94 -1.57 8.07
N LEU A 76 -19.01 -2.51 7.91
CA LEU A 76 -17.59 -2.24 7.90
C LEU A 76 -17.24 -1.29 6.75
N PHE A 77 -17.68 -1.62 5.54
CA PHE A 77 -17.37 -0.84 4.34
C PHE A 77 -17.84 0.60 4.43
N LEU A 78 -19.13 0.83 4.74
CA LEU A 78 -19.71 2.16 4.85
C LEU A 78 -19.08 2.98 5.97
N THR A 79 -18.77 2.34 7.11
CA THR A 79 -18.08 3.00 8.22
C THR A 79 -16.66 3.44 7.81
N GLN A 80 -15.94 2.63 7.06
CA GLN A 80 -14.60 2.99 6.55
C GLN A 80 -14.67 4.13 5.53
N CYS A 81 -15.64 4.10 4.60
CA CYS A 81 -15.88 5.19 3.66
C CYS A 81 -16.14 6.52 4.41
N LYS A 82 -17.02 6.48 5.42
CA LYS A 82 -17.32 7.65 6.25
C LYS A 82 -16.06 8.20 6.92
N TYR A 83 -15.29 7.37 7.63
CA TYR A 83 -14.08 7.83 8.34
C TYR A 83 -13.00 8.33 7.39
N ALA A 84 -12.85 7.71 6.22
CA ALA A 84 -11.92 8.17 5.20
C ALA A 84 -12.28 9.58 4.70
N MET A 85 -13.55 9.87 4.49
CA MET A 85 -14.00 11.20 4.08
C MET A 85 -13.88 12.23 5.22
N GLU A 86 -14.28 11.86 6.42
CA GLU A 86 -14.20 12.75 7.60
C GLU A 86 -12.75 13.14 7.94
N SER A 87 -11.80 12.24 7.77
CA SER A 87 -10.39 12.51 8.05
C SER A 87 -9.75 13.57 7.13
N MET A 88 -10.35 13.82 5.97
CA MET A 88 -9.88 14.85 5.03
C MET A 88 -10.61 16.19 5.19
N ARG A 89 -11.68 16.26 5.97
CA ARG A 89 -12.50 17.46 6.18
C ARG A 89 -11.75 18.70 6.68
N PRO A 90 -10.71 18.59 7.55
CA PRO A 90 -9.96 19.77 7.96
C PRO A 90 -9.28 20.50 6.79
N LEU A 91 -8.97 19.79 5.69
CA LEU A 91 -8.28 20.36 4.52
C LEU A 91 -9.23 20.57 3.33
N LEU A 92 -10.29 19.76 3.22
CA LEU A 92 -11.21 19.76 2.08
C LEU A 92 -12.65 20.03 2.54
N THR A 93 -13.28 21.06 1.97
CA THR A 93 -14.70 21.30 2.20
C THR A 93 -15.57 20.29 1.44
N PRO A 94 -16.88 20.14 1.77
CA PRO A 94 -17.77 19.24 1.03
C PRO A 94 -17.91 19.60 -0.46
N GLU A 95 -17.71 20.85 -0.84
CA GLU A 95 -17.74 21.34 -2.20
C GLU A 95 -16.45 21.03 -2.98
N GLU A 96 -15.33 20.81 -2.26
CA GLU A 96 -14.02 20.45 -2.81
C GLU A 96 -13.85 18.95 -2.93
N ASN A 97 -14.75 18.30 -3.63
CA ASN A 97 -14.88 16.85 -3.68
C ASN A 97 -14.56 16.24 -5.06
N VAL A 98 -13.55 16.76 -5.75
CA VAL A 98 -13.00 16.15 -6.98
C VAL A 98 -11.66 15.51 -6.67
N PHE A 99 -11.60 14.17 -6.74
CA PHE A 99 -10.40 13.40 -6.39
C PHE A 99 -9.83 12.67 -7.59
N MET A 100 -8.52 12.75 -7.74
CA MET A 100 -7.76 11.92 -8.66
C MET A 100 -7.38 10.61 -7.97
N CYS A 101 -7.84 9.48 -8.51
CA CYS A 101 -7.54 8.16 -7.96
C CYS A 101 -6.35 7.53 -8.70
N GLY A 102 -5.20 7.55 -8.07
CA GLY A 102 -3.98 6.90 -8.54
C GLY A 102 -3.80 5.45 -8.05
N VAL A 103 -4.84 4.87 -7.43
CA VAL A 103 -4.84 3.50 -6.92
C VAL A 103 -5.97 2.68 -7.54
N PRO A 104 -5.78 1.34 -7.71
CA PRO A 104 -6.82 0.51 -8.32
C PRO A 104 -8.07 0.38 -7.45
N LEU A 105 -9.26 0.42 -8.08
CA LEU A 105 -10.56 0.18 -7.40
C LEU A 105 -10.77 -1.29 -6.96
N PHE A 106 -9.96 -2.23 -7.41
CA PHE A 106 -10.01 -3.60 -6.90
C PHE A 106 -9.22 -3.78 -5.59
N HIS A 107 -8.61 -2.72 -5.07
CA HIS A 107 -7.92 -2.69 -3.79
C HIS A 107 -8.75 -1.90 -2.78
N ILE A 108 -8.80 -2.35 -1.53
CA ILE A 108 -9.61 -1.72 -0.46
C ILE A 108 -9.36 -0.22 -0.33
N LEU A 109 -8.14 0.26 -0.53
CA LEU A 109 -7.80 1.69 -0.49
C LEU A 109 -8.55 2.48 -1.57
N GLY A 110 -8.54 1.98 -2.82
CA GLY A 110 -9.25 2.62 -3.93
C GLY A 110 -10.77 2.57 -3.75
N GLN A 111 -11.28 1.50 -3.14
CA GLN A 111 -12.71 1.36 -2.87
C GLN A 111 -13.16 2.31 -1.76
N THR A 112 -12.55 2.26 -0.58
CA THR A 112 -13.00 3.06 0.57
C THR A 112 -12.90 4.56 0.32
N LEU A 113 -11.82 5.02 -0.32
CA LEU A 113 -11.66 6.42 -0.69
C LEU A 113 -12.47 6.80 -1.94
N GLY A 114 -12.43 5.98 -3.00
CA GLY A 114 -13.10 6.28 -4.25
C GLY A 114 -14.62 6.15 -4.17
N LEU A 115 -15.14 5.04 -3.63
CA LEU A 115 -16.58 4.87 -3.46
C LEU A 115 -17.11 5.72 -2.30
N GLY A 116 -16.33 5.92 -1.23
CA GLY A 116 -16.66 6.86 -0.16
C GLY A 116 -16.86 8.27 -0.66
N LEU A 117 -16.03 8.72 -1.61
CA LEU A 117 -16.19 10.00 -2.28
C LEU A 117 -17.51 10.08 -3.06
N ILE A 118 -17.82 9.04 -3.86
CA ILE A 118 -19.06 8.97 -4.64
C ILE A 118 -20.28 8.99 -3.70
N LEU A 119 -20.24 8.22 -2.62
CA LEU A 119 -21.29 8.22 -1.59
C LEU A 119 -21.47 9.59 -0.91
N SER A 120 -20.42 10.41 -0.90
CA SER A 120 -20.45 11.79 -0.39
C SER A 120 -20.83 12.82 -1.46
N GLY A 121 -21.30 12.40 -2.63
CA GLY A 121 -21.68 13.29 -3.75
C GLY A 121 -20.48 13.86 -4.52
N GLY A 122 -19.29 13.29 -4.35
CA GLY A 122 -18.08 13.75 -5.01
C GLY A 122 -17.84 13.16 -6.39
N THR A 123 -16.82 13.68 -7.06
CA THR A 123 -16.39 13.26 -8.40
C THR A 123 -15.08 12.50 -8.33
N LEU A 124 -15.09 11.25 -8.77
CA LEU A 124 -13.89 10.41 -8.85
C LEU A 124 -13.33 10.40 -10.28
N VAL A 125 -12.12 10.88 -10.45
CA VAL A 125 -11.41 10.83 -11.72
C VAL A 125 -10.55 9.57 -11.76
N LEU A 126 -10.87 8.66 -12.68
CA LEU A 126 -10.23 7.35 -12.81
C LEU A 126 -9.36 7.26 -14.05
N HIS A 127 -8.20 6.62 -13.89
CA HIS A 127 -7.36 6.22 -15.01
C HIS A 127 -7.21 4.71 -15.09
N PRO A 128 -7.46 4.09 -16.25
CA PRO A 128 -7.36 2.63 -16.40
C PRO A 128 -5.90 2.14 -16.36
N ARG A 129 -4.95 3.02 -16.58
CA ARG A 129 -3.50 2.77 -16.48
C ARG A 129 -2.80 4.01 -15.97
N PRO A 130 -1.75 3.89 -15.16
CA PRO A 130 -0.95 5.04 -14.70
C PRO A 130 -0.22 5.67 -15.89
N ASN A 131 -0.77 6.76 -16.40
CA ASN A 131 -0.14 7.64 -17.38
C ASN A 131 -0.10 9.03 -16.76
N LEU A 132 1.11 9.51 -16.43
CA LEU A 132 1.28 10.74 -15.69
C LEU A 132 0.78 11.97 -16.46
N ASP A 133 1.05 12.08 -17.77
CA ASP A 133 0.55 13.20 -18.57
C ASP A 133 -0.98 13.27 -18.57
N ALA A 134 -1.64 12.11 -18.68
CA ALA A 134 -3.10 12.07 -18.61
C ALA A 134 -3.62 12.41 -17.20
N ILE A 135 -2.94 11.95 -16.16
CA ILE A 135 -3.28 12.30 -14.77
C ILE A 135 -3.16 13.80 -14.57
N PHE A 136 -2.06 14.43 -14.98
CA PHE A 136 -1.83 15.86 -14.82
C PHE A 136 -2.84 16.69 -15.61
N THR A 137 -3.09 16.32 -16.87
CA THR A 137 -4.13 16.96 -17.69
C THR A 137 -5.52 16.89 -17.04
N CYS A 138 -5.84 15.76 -16.38
CA CYS A 138 -7.11 15.62 -15.68
C CYS A 138 -7.13 16.43 -14.37
N ILE A 139 -6.02 16.54 -13.65
CA ILE A 139 -5.93 17.44 -12.47
C ILE A 139 -6.24 18.87 -12.89
N GLU A 140 -5.63 19.35 -13.95
CA GLU A 140 -5.89 20.70 -14.47
C GLU A 140 -7.34 20.87 -14.93
N ARG A 141 -7.83 19.95 -15.78
CA ARG A 141 -9.15 20.02 -16.38
C ARG A 141 -10.28 19.99 -15.37
N PHE A 142 -10.18 19.14 -14.37
CA PHE A 142 -11.23 18.91 -13.37
C PHE A 142 -10.96 19.65 -12.05
N HIS A 143 -9.87 20.39 -11.96
CA HIS A 143 -9.43 21.09 -10.75
C HIS A 143 -9.44 20.18 -9.52
N ALA A 144 -8.86 18.98 -9.66
CA ALA A 144 -8.84 17.97 -8.60
C ALA A 144 -8.28 18.57 -7.30
N LYS A 145 -8.92 18.27 -6.18
CA LYS A 145 -8.57 18.79 -4.85
C LYS A 145 -7.77 17.80 -4.03
N ALA A 146 -7.92 16.51 -4.31
CA ALA A 146 -7.12 15.47 -3.71
C ALA A 146 -6.56 14.51 -4.75
N MET A 147 -5.39 13.97 -4.46
CA MET A 147 -4.78 12.87 -5.19
C MET A 147 -4.33 11.79 -4.23
N ILE A 148 -4.74 10.55 -4.54
CA ILE A 148 -4.40 9.37 -3.75
C ILE A 148 -3.51 8.47 -4.59
N GLY A 149 -2.34 8.11 -4.06
CA GLY A 149 -1.37 7.28 -4.75
C GLY A 149 -0.56 6.39 -3.82
N VAL A 150 0.25 5.53 -4.42
CA VAL A 150 1.29 4.80 -3.71
C VAL A 150 2.61 5.59 -3.74
N PRO A 151 3.55 5.39 -2.81
CA PRO A 151 4.83 6.12 -2.79
C PRO A 151 5.60 6.09 -4.11
N ALA A 152 5.55 4.95 -4.84
CA ALA A 152 6.16 4.84 -6.16
C ALA A 152 5.61 5.84 -7.19
N LEU A 153 4.31 6.17 -7.12
CA LEU A 153 3.68 7.15 -8.00
C LEU A 153 4.25 8.56 -7.76
N TYR A 154 4.47 8.95 -6.50
CA TYR A 154 5.06 10.24 -6.15
C TYR A 154 6.50 10.36 -6.63
N ARG A 155 7.28 9.27 -6.56
CA ARG A 155 8.62 9.24 -7.17
C ARG A 155 8.54 9.45 -8.69
N MET A 156 7.64 8.76 -9.38
CA MET A 156 7.43 8.94 -10.82
C MET A 156 7.01 10.38 -11.17
N ILE A 157 6.20 11.03 -10.34
CA ILE A 157 5.81 12.45 -10.51
C ILE A 157 7.05 13.35 -10.44
N LEU A 158 7.93 13.13 -9.44
CA LEU A 158 9.16 13.92 -9.27
C LEU A 158 10.16 13.75 -10.41
N GLU A 159 10.21 12.55 -11.00
CA GLU A 159 11.12 12.23 -12.12
C GLU A 159 10.53 12.58 -13.51
N HIS A 160 9.29 13.06 -13.56
CA HIS A 160 8.64 13.33 -14.82
C HIS A 160 9.20 14.57 -15.51
N ARG A 161 9.80 14.42 -16.70
CA ARG A 161 10.54 15.47 -17.42
C ARG A 161 9.72 16.74 -17.72
N ARG A 162 8.41 16.62 -17.89
CA ARG A 162 7.50 17.70 -18.26
C ARG A 162 6.63 18.17 -17.09
N ILE A 163 6.97 17.82 -15.86
CA ILE A 163 6.12 18.12 -14.70
C ILE A 163 5.87 19.63 -14.53
N ASP A 164 6.86 20.46 -14.87
CA ASP A 164 6.79 21.92 -14.74
C ASP A 164 5.89 22.58 -15.83
N GLN A 165 5.41 21.80 -16.81
CA GLN A 165 4.44 22.25 -17.82
C GLN A 165 2.99 22.14 -17.34
N TYR A 166 2.75 21.49 -16.18
CA TYR A 166 1.42 21.25 -15.65
C TYR A 166 1.17 22.06 -14.38
N ASN A 167 -0.04 22.61 -14.26
CA ASN A 167 -0.47 23.29 -13.05
C ASN A 167 -1.20 22.32 -12.11
N LEU A 168 -0.49 21.81 -11.13
CA LEU A 168 -1.04 20.90 -10.11
C LEU A 168 -1.51 21.64 -8.83
N GLY A 169 -1.51 22.97 -8.84
CA GLY A 169 -1.80 23.80 -7.66
C GLY A 169 -3.21 23.66 -7.09
N SER A 170 -4.17 23.10 -7.86
CA SER A 170 -5.53 22.82 -7.39
C SER A 170 -5.56 21.73 -6.32
N VAL A 171 -4.57 20.81 -6.30
CA VAL A 171 -4.52 19.69 -5.36
C VAL A 171 -4.03 20.19 -4.00
N LYS A 172 -4.94 20.15 -3.03
CA LYS A 172 -4.67 20.50 -1.63
C LYS A 172 -4.19 19.29 -0.80
N CYS A 173 -4.80 18.13 -1.04
CA CYS A 173 -4.53 16.90 -0.32
C CYS A 173 -3.78 15.89 -1.20
N TRP A 174 -2.51 15.69 -0.92
CA TRP A 174 -1.71 14.62 -1.51
C TRP A 174 -1.59 13.49 -0.51
N MET A 175 -2.13 12.32 -0.83
CA MET A 175 -2.18 11.18 0.10
C MET A 175 -1.39 9.99 -0.45
N ALA A 176 -0.52 9.43 0.37
CA ALA A 176 0.21 8.20 0.08
C ALA A 176 -0.21 7.08 1.03
N ALA A 177 -0.47 5.89 0.49
CA ALA A 177 -0.73 4.70 1.30
C ALA A 177 -0.31 3.42 0.56
N GLY A 178 -0.35 2.29 1.26
CA GLY A 178 -0.07 0.96 0.72
C GLY A 178 1.39 0.53 0.79
N ASP A 179 2.31 1.47 0.98
CA ASP A 179 3.73 1.22 1.23
C ASP A 179 4.32 2.38 2.05
N ALA A 180 5.53 2.20 2.58
CA ALA A 180 6.24 3.26 3.32
C ALA A 180 6.69 4.38 2.36
N LEU A 181 6.40 5.63 2.70
CA LEU A 181 6.85 6.79 1.94
C LEU A 181 8.32 7.09 2.28
N PRO A 182 9.25 7.02 1.32
CA PRO A 182 10.64 7.37 1.56
C PRO A 182 10.80 8.86 1.92
N VAL A 183 11.58 9.15 2.96
CA VAL A 183 11.82 10.53 3.44
C VAL A 183 12.37 11.42 2.32
N GLU A 184 13.22 10.88 1.46
CA GLU A 184 13.78 11.60 0.31
C GLU A 184 12.67 12.03 -0.67
N VAL A 185 11.69 11.16 -0.96
CA VAL A 185 10.56 11.47 -1.84
C VAL A 185 9.68 12.55 -1.21
N GLU A 186 9.38 12.42 0.09
CA GLU A 186 8.60 13.41 0.84
C GLU A 186 9.27 14.79 0.81
N LYS A 187 10.57 14.83 1.14
CA LYS A 187 11.35 16.07 1.13
C LYS A 187 11.38 16.74 -0.25
N ARG A 188 11.78 15.98 -1.29
CA ARG A 188 11.82 16.50 -2.67
C ARG A 188 10.46 17.00 -3.16
N PHE A 189 9.38 16.30 -2.75
CA PHE A 189 8.03 16.72 -3.12
C PHE A 189 7.65 18.04 -2.46
N ARG A 190 7.96 18.19 -1.18
CA ARG A 190 7.77 19.44 -0.43
C ARG A 190 8.58 20.59 -1.00
N ASP A 191 9.87 20.36 -1.28
CA ASP A 191 10.75 21.35 -1.86
C ASP A 191 10.26 21.83 -3.25
N LYS A 192 9.72 20.90 -4.06
CA LYS A 192 9.26 21.21 -5.42
C LYS A 192 7.88 21.85 -5.46
N PHE A 193 6.92 21.33 -4.71
CA PHE A 193 5.51 21.74 -4.80
C PHE A 193 5.01 22.59 -3.64
N GLY A 194 5.82 22.79 -2.58
CA GLY A 194 5.39 23.45 -1.34
C GLY A 194 4.22 22.73 -0.66
N ARG A 195 4.10 21.41 -0.84
CA ARG A 195 2.98 20.60 -0.36
C ARG A 195 3.46 19.39 0.41
N THR A 196 2.70 19.01 1.44
CA THR A 196 2.92 17.79 2.22
C THR A 196 2.21 16.60 1.59
N ILE A 197 2.86 15.44 1.60
CA ILE A 197 2.22 14.15 1.30
C ILE A 197 1.77 13.54 2.63
N PHE A 198 0.47 13.41 2.83
CA PHE A 198 -0.11 12.79 4.03
C PHE A 198 -0.07 11.28 3.89
N GLN A 199 0.66 10.62 4.77
CA GLN A 199 0.74 9.16 4.74
C GLN A 199 -0.42 8.55 5.51
N ALA A 200 -0.97 7.45 4.98
CA ALA A 200 -1.99 6.65 5.62
C ALA A 200 -1.58 5.17 5.62
N TYR A 201 -2.00 4.46 6.65
CA TYR A 201 -1.77 3.03 6.82
C TYR A 201 -3.11 2.30 7.01
N GLY A 202 -3.20 1.13 6.42
CA GLY A 202 -4.36 0.25 6.57
C GLY A 202 -4.14 -1.10 5.93
N THR A 203 -5.05 -2.03 6.24
CA THR A 203 -5.03 -3.39 5.71
C THR A 203 -6.39 -3.78 5.17
N THR A 204 -6.46 -4.80 4.33
CA THR A 204 -7.73 -5.32 3.84
C THR A 204 -8.56 -5.88 4.99
N GLU A 205 -7.91 -6.54 5.94
CA GLU A 205 -8.54 -7.18 7.10
C GLU A 205 -9.20 -6.18 8.06
N THR A 206 -8.73 -4.93 8.06
CA THR A 206 -9.36 -3.84 8.84
C THR A 206 -10.44 -3.09 8.05
N GLY A 207 -10.72 -3.52 6.83
CA GLY A 207 -11.64 -2.85 5.91
C GLY A 207 -11.07 -1.56 5.32
N GLY A 208 -9.77 -1.34 5.41
CA GLY A 208 -9.11 -0.12 4.92
C GLY A 208 -8.28 0.59 5.97
N GLY A 209 -8.42 1.93 6.08
CA GLY A 209 -7.59 2.79 6.92
C GLY A 209 -7.61 2.44 8.41
N VAL A 210 -6.45 2.43 9.02
CA VAL A 210 -6.22 2.30 10.46
C VAL A 210 -5.67 3.59 11.04
N CYS A 211 -4.69 4.18 10.34
CA CYS A 211 -4.03 5.39 10.75
C CYS A 211 -3.85 6.34 9.56
N MET A 212 -3.79 7.63 9.83
CA MET A 212 -3.51 8.65 8.82
C MET A 212 -2.83 9.86 9.47
N CYS A 213 -1.89 10.47 8.77
CA CYS A 213 -1.35 11.77 9.17
C CYS A 213 -2.47 12.80 9.17
N PRO A 214 -2.68 13.56 10.27
CA PRO A 214 -3.67 14.63 10.28
C PRO A 214 -3.40 15.62 9.15
N VAL A 215 -4.43 15.93 8.36
CA VAL A 215 -4.29 16.78 7.16
C VAL A 215 -4.18 18.28 7.49
N ASP A 216 -4.43 18.65 8.73
CA ASP A 216 -4.21 19.98 9.31
C ASP A 216 -2.80 20.15 9.90
N ASP A 217 -2.00 19.08 9.94
CA ASP A 217 -0.59 19.15 10.32
C ASP A 217 0.28 19.36 9.05
N GLU A 218 0.72 20.59 8.84
CA GLU A 218 1.57 20.93 7.68
C GLU A 218 2.95 20.24 7.73
N ASN A 219 3.39 19.80 8.92
CA ASN A 219 4.69 19.18 9.13
C ASN A 219 4.60 17.91 9.97
N PRO A 220 3.91 16.85 9.47
CA PRO A 220 3.88 15.58 10.17
C PRO A 220 5.30 15.03 10.35
N PRO A 221 5.58 14.33 11.45
CA PRO A 221 6.90 13.77 11.68
C PRO A 221 7.33 12.86 10.53
N PRO A 222 8.57 12.96 10.01
CA PRO A 222 9.06 12.08 8.95
C PRO A 222 8.88 10.60 9.29
N LYS A 223 8.53 9.77 8.32
CA LYS A 223 8.24 8.33 8.48
C LYS A 223 6.96 8.03 9.30
N SER A 224 6.22 9.02 9.75
CA SER A 224 4.96 8.78 10.44
C SER A 224 3.92 8.21 9.47
N ILE A 225 3.21 7.18 9.92
CA ILE A 225 2.00 6.65 9.26
C ILE A 225 0.72 7.27 9.84
N GLY A 226 0.88 8.31 10.66
CA GLY A 226 -0.20 9.09 11.25
C GLY A 226 -0.69 8.58 12.59
N ARG A 227 -1.87 9.04 12.96
CA ARG A 227 -2.57 8.68 14.20
C ARG A 227 -3.73 7.76 13.92
N CYS A 228 -4.15 7.02 14.94
CA CYS A 228 -5.30 6.11 14.85
C CYS A 228 -6.56 6.85 14.42
N LEU A 229 -7.23 6.31 13.40
CA LEU A 229 -8.51 6.85 12.90
C LEU A 229 -9.66 6.59 13.88
N PRO A 230 -10.70 7.44 13.90
CA PRO A 230 -11.90 7.21 14.68
C PRO A 230 -12.50 5.82 14.44
N GLY A 231 -13.08 5.23 15.50
CA GLY A 231 -13.70 3.91 15.44
C GLY A 231 -12.75 2.72 15.36
N LYS A 232 -11.44 2.98 15.36
CA LYS A 232 -10.41 1.96 15.53
C LYS A 232 -9.82 2.05 16.94
N GLU A 233 -9.41 0.90 17.46
CA GLU A 233 -8.57 0.80 18.64
C GLU A 233 -7.31 0.05 18.26
N ILE A 234 -6.19 0.49 18.80
CA ILE A 234 -4.88 -0.09 18.54
C ILE A 234 -4.20 -0.46 19.85
N ARG A 235 -3.39 -1.52 19.77
CA ARG A 235 -2.39 -1.87 20.80
C ARG A 235 -1.07 -2.15 20.11
N ILE A 236 0.00 -1.80 20.78
CA ILE A 236 1.36 -2.16 20.36
C ILE A 236 1.87 -3.13 21.40
N VAL A 237 2.20 -4.35 20.98
CA VAL A 237 2.51 -5.44 21.89
C VAL A 237 3.82 -6.14 21.50
N ASP A 238 4.47 -6.77 22.45
CA ASP A 238 5.51 -7.75 22.13
C ASP A 238 4.90 -8.89 21.32
N PRO A 239 5.45 -9.25 20.15
CA PRO A 239 4.83 -10.24 19.25
C PRO A 239 4.80 -11.67 19.81
N ILE A 240 5.53 -11.96 20.92
CA ILE A 240 5.61 -13.27 21.55
C ILE A 240 4.71 -13.33 22.80
N THR A 241 4.89 -12.38 23.73
CA THR A 241 4.15 -12.37 25.00
C THR A 241 2.77 -11.75 24.89
N LEU A 242 2.53 -10.94 23.86
CA LEU A 242 1.33 -10.13 23.62
C LEU A 242 1.09 -9.07 24.73
N GLU A 243 2.08 -8.80 25.54
CA GLU A 243 2.05 -7.72 26.51
C GLU A 243 2.26 -6.37 25.82
N SER A 244 1.55 -5.35 26.31
CA SER A 244 1.68 -4.00 25.76
C SER A 244 3.09 -3.44 26.00
N VAL A 245 3.68 -2.82 24.98
CA VAL A 245 4.96 -2.13 25.10
C VAL A 245 4.76 -0.64 25.43
N GLN A 246 5.79 0.00 25.99
CA GLN A 246 5.79 1.43 26.27
C GLN A 246 5.93 2.26 24.99
N ASP A 247 5.51 3.51 25.03
CA ASP A 247 5.72 4.47 23.93
C ASP A 247 7.21 4.59 23.61
N GLY A 248 7.54 4.71 22.33
CA GLY A 248 8.91 4.68 21.82
C GLY A 248 9.47 3.27 21.58
N VAL A 249 8.90 2.23 22.19
CA VAL A 249 9.33 0.84 21.97
C VAL A 249 8.56 0.25 20.80
N ALA A 250 9.29 -0.44 19.90
CA ALA A 250 8.69 -1.10 18.74
C ALA A 250 8.00 -2.42 19.15
N GLY A 251 6.80 -2.64 18.64
CA GLY A 251 6.00 -3.84 18.87
C GLY A 251 5.06 -4.13 17.73
N GLU A 252 4.40 -5.30 17.76
CA GLU A 252 3.39 -5.68 16.76
C GLU A 252 2.12 -4.84 16.96
N LEU A 253 1.62 -4.26 15.87
CA LEU A 253 0.37 -3.52 15.87
C LEU A 253 -0.82 -4.49 15.87
N LEU A 254 -1.64 -4.40 16.90
CA LEU A 254 -2.95 -5.03 16.96
C LEU A 254 -4.03 -3.98 16.70
N VAL A 255 -5.05 -4.37 15.93
CA VAL A 255 -6.17 -3.50 15.58
C VAL A 255 -7.49 -4.16 15.97
N SER A 256 -8.39 -3.39 16.56
CA SER A 256 -9.76 -3.78 16.82
C SER A 256 -10.74 -2.69 16.37
N SER A 257 -11.92 -3.08 15.95
CA SER A 257 -13.03 -2.16 15.70
C SER A 257 -14.37 -2.91 15.77
N LYS A 258 -15.47 -2.15 15.92
CA LYS A 258 -16.82 -2.73 16.07
C LYS A 258 -17.22 -3.64 14.90
N PHE A 259 -16.85 -3.30 13.69
CA PHE A 259 -17.27 -4.00 12.46
C PHE A 259 -16.12 -4.67 11.70
N MET A 260 -15.00 -4.98 12.39
CA MET A 260 -13.85 -5.57 11.72
C MET A 260 -14.15 -6.97 11.18
N VAL A 261 -13.35 -7.39 10.19
CA VAL A 261 -13.26 -8.79 9.78
C VAL A 261 -12.77 -9.65 10.94
N THR A 262 -13.31 -10.83 11.08
CA THR A 262 -12.96 -11.76 12.18
C THR A 262 -12.45 -13.11 11.70
N SER A 263 -12.47 -13.35 10.39
CA SER A 263 -12.00 -14.61 9.80
C SER A 263 -11.63 -14.44 8.34
N TYR A 264 -10.77 -15.33 7.85
CA TYR A 264 -10.54 -15.53 6.41
C TYR A 264 -11.48 -16.62 5.88
N LEU A 265 -11.91 -16.47 4.63
CA LEU A 265 -12.79 -17.43 3.97
C LEU A 265 -12.10 -18.80 3.81
N ASN A 266 -12.70 -19.84 4.38
CA ASN A 266 -12.22 -21.23 4.31
C ASN A 266 -10.73 -21.40 4.73
N LYS A 267 -10.27 -20.61 5.71
CA LYS A 267 -8.89 -20.62 6.19
C LYS A 267 -8.86 -20.59 7.74
N PRO A 268 -9.25 -21.68 8.41
CA PRO A 268 -9.38 -21.69 9.88
C PRO A 268 -8.03 -21.49 10.59
N GLU A 269 -6.96 -22.08 10.10
CA GLU A 269 -5.62 -21.98 10.70
C GLU A 269 -5.07 -20.56 10.63
N GLU A 270 -5.13 -19.96 9.43
CA GLU A 270 -4.70 -18.57 9.22
C GLU A 270 -5.60 -17.58 9.98
N THR A 271 -6.89 -17.93 10.15
CA THR A 271 -7.83 -17.14 10.95
C THR A 271 -7.42 -17.14 12.41
N GLN A 272 -7.15 -18.30 13.00
CA GLN A 272 -6.74 -18.44 14.40
C GLN A 272 -5.43 -17.68 14.69
N ASN A 273 -4.49 -17.71 13.75
CA ASN A 273 -3.22 -17.01 13.89
C ASN A 273 -3.34 -15.47 13.76
N ALA A 274 -4.30 -14.99 12.96
CA ALA A 274 -4.45 -13.57 12.66
C ALA A 274 -5.46 -12.85 13.56
N PHE A 275 -6.49 -13.55 14.04
CA PHE A 275 -7.56 -12.96 14.84
C PHE A 275 -7.58 -13.60 16.23
N ILE A 276 -7.09 -12.88 17.22
CA ILE A 276 -6.94 -13.37 18.60
C ILE A 276 -7.94 -12.69 19.54
N ASP A 277 -8.28 -13.37 20.62
CA ASP A 277 -9.10 -12.82 21.71
C ASP A 277 -8.18 -12.37 22.86
N LEU A 278 -8.22 -11.09 23.18
CA LEU A 278 -7.54 -10.54 24.34
C LEU A 278 -8.54 -9.79 25.22
N ASN A 279 -8.69 -10.22 26.47
CA ASN A 279 -9.59 -9.63 27.46
C ASN A 279 -11.04 -9.52 26.97
N GLY A 280 -11.56 -10.58 26.33
CA GLY A 280 -12.93 -10.67 25.83
C GLY A 280 -13.19 -9.82 24.58
N ARG A 281 -12.15 -9.35 23.93
CA ARG A 281 -12.23 -8.57 22.70
C ARG A 281 -11.39 -9.18 21.59
N LYS A 282 -11.94 -9.16 20.36
CA LYS A 282 -11.24 -9.65 19.19
C LYS A 282 -10.28 -8.61 18.62
N TRP A 283 -9.05 -9.04 18.33
CA TRP A 283 -7.99 -8.23 17.76
C TRP A 283 -7.44 -8.88 16.50
N TYR A 284 -7.19 -8.06 15.49
CA TYR A 284 -6.44 -8.48 14.32
C TYR A 284 -4.95 -8.21 14.54
N ARG A 285 -4.14 -9.24 14.40
CA ARG A 285 -2.67 -9.18 14.36
C ARG A 285 -2.25 -8.77 12.96
N THR A 286 -1.73 -7.56 12.81
CA THR A 286 -1.35 -7.04 11.49
C THR A 286 -0.07 -7.70 10.95
N GLY A 287 0.78 -8.23 11.84
CA GLY A 287 2.13 -8.66 11.52
C GLY A 287 3.08 -7.50 11.19
N ASP A 288 2.64 -6.27 11.37
CA ASP A 288 3.43 -5.06 11.16
C ASP A 288 3.98 -4.56 12.50
N ILE A 289 5.27 -4.28 12.56
CA ILE A 289 5.95 -3.71 13.71
C ILE A 289 5.92 -2.20 13.60
N VAL A 290 5.42 -1.55 14.65
CA VAL A 290 5.32 -0.10 14.75
C VAL A 290 5.86 0.40 16.08
N SER A 291 6.20 1.67 16.16
CA SER A 291 6.38 2.39 17.43
C SER A 291 5.42 3.58 17.50
N ARG A 292 5.19 4.11 18.68
CA ARG A 292 4.32 5.27 18.91
C ARG A 292 5.07 6.33 19.70
N ASP A 293 4.97 7.60 19.29
CA ASP A 293 5.50 8.72 20.08
C ASP A 293 4.48 9.22 21.13
N GLU A 294 4.92 10.12 22.00
CA GLU A 294 4.10 10.73 23.05
C GLU A 294 2.90 11.55 22.51
N ARG A 295 2.96 11.96 21.24
CA ARG A 295 1.87 12.66 20.54
C ARG A 295 0.86 11.71 19.89
N GLY A 296 1.07 10.40 20.00
CA GLY A 296 0.23 9.36 19.41
C GLY A 296 0.48 9.10 17.92
N ASN A 297 1.53 9.69 17.34
CA ASN A 297 1.92 9.36 15.97
C ASN A 297 2.56 7.98 15.93
N LEU A 298 2.17 7.19 14.93
CA LEU A 298 2.70 5.85 14.68
C LEU A 298 3.77 5.91 13.61
N PHE A 299 4.78 5.07 13.76
CA PHE A 299 5.90 4.94 12.85
C PHE A 299 6.02 3.47 12.44
N PHE A 300 5.95 3.20 11.15
CA PHE A 300 6.17 1.86 10.63
C PHE A 300 7.66 1.52 10.73
N VAL A 301 7.97 0.39 11.35
CA VAL A 301 9.35 -0.09 11.54
C VAL A 301 9.67 -1.19 10.54
N ASP A 302 8.87 -2.28 10.51
CA ASP A 302 9.04 -3.40 9.59
C ASP A 302 7.83 -4.35 9.65
N ARG A 303 7.92 -5.45 8.90
CA ARG A 303 7.04 -6.60 9.10
C ARG A 303 7.70 -7.68 9.93
N THR A 304 6.92 -8.36 10.75
CA THR A 304 7.43 -9.49 11.56
C THR A 304 8.14 -10.53 10.71
N VAL A 305 7.60 -10.81 9.51
CA VAL A 305 8.18 -11.77 8.55
C VAL A 305 9.39 -11.24 7.78
N ASP A 306 9.60 -9.94 7.75
CA ASP A 306 10.72 -9.28 7.05
C ASP A 306 11.87 -8.90 7.98
N THR A 307 11.62 -9.01 9.30
CA THR A 307 12.64 -8.80 10.33
C THR A 307 13.74 -9.85 10.20
N ILE A 308 14.97 -9.38 10.04
CA ILE A 308 16.15 -10.24 9.87
C ILE A 308 16.73 -10.61 11.24
N LYS A 309 16.95 -11.89 11.47
CA LYS A 309 17.49 -12.43 12.73
C LYS A 309 19.00 -12.64 12.61
N HIS A 310 19.79 -11.61 12.88
CA HIS A 310 21.25 -11.64 12.75
C HIS A 310 21.94 -11.55 14.10
N LYS A 311 22.74 -12.55 14.48
CA LYS A 311 23.50 -12.59 15.76
C LYS A 311 22.63 -12.32 17.00
N GLY A 312 21.40 -12.83 17.02
CA GLY A 312 20.45 -12.60 18.10
C GLY A 312 19.71 -11.25 18.04
N TYR A 313 20.10 -10.33 17.16
CA TYR A 313 19.38 -9.09 16.95
C TYR A 313 18.24 -9.26 15.96
N ARG A 314 17.17 -8.52 16.18
CA ARG A 314 16.06 -8.34 15.23
C ARG A 314 16.30 -7.04 14.45
N ILE A 315 16.62 -7.15 13.18
CA ILE A 315 17.02 -6.04 12.31
C ILE A 315 15.86 -5.73 11.35
N SER A 316 15.46 -4.47 11.31
CA SER A 316 14.50 -4.00 10.33
C SER A 316 15.14 -3.96 8.95
N SER A 317 14.59 -4.75 8.02
CA SER A 317 14.98 -4.69 6.61
C SER A 317 14.66 -3.33 6.00
N SER A 318 13.55 -2.71 6.42
CA SER A 318 13.10 -1.40 5.94
C SER A 318 14.03 -0.25 6.36
N GLU A 319 14.67 -0.35 7.53
CA GLU A 319 15.67 0.63 7.98
C GLU A 319 16.90 0.62 7.08
N VAL A 320 17.39 -0.58 6.73
CA VAL A 320 18.54 -0.75 5.85
C VAL A 320 18.22 -0.30 4.42
N GLU A 321 17.00 -0.61 3.94
CA GLU A 321 16.51 -0.16 2.64
C GLU A 321 16.44 1.38 2.56
N SER A 322 15.89 2.01 3.59
CA SER A 322 15.81 3.48 3.67
C SER A 322 17.20 4.12 3.59
N THR A 323 18.15 3.59 4.37
CA THR A 323 19.53 4.09 4.36
C THR A 323 20.20 3.94 3.00
N LEU A 324 19.99 2.82 2.30
CA LEU A 324 20.51 2.62 0.95
C LEU A 324 19.85 3.56 -0.06
N GLN A 325 18.55 3.83 0.06
CA GLN A 325 17.83 4.72 -0.83
C GLN A 325 18.17 6.21 -0.62
N GLU A 326 18.75 6.58 0.50
CA GLU A 326 19.31 7.92 0.73
C GLU A 326 20.59 8.17 -0.10
N HIS A 327 21.23 7.10 -0.60
CA HIS A 327 22.41 7.25 -1.44
C HIS A 327 22.03 7.83 -2.82
N PRO A 328 22.70 8.90 -3.30
CA PRO A 328 22.32 9.60 -4.53
C PRO A 328 22.23 8.73 -5.79
N ALA A 329 23.01 7.66 -5.85
CA ALA A 329 23.04 6.71 -6.96
C ALA A 329 21.93 5.65 -6.94
N VAL A 330 21.20 5.48 -5.84
CA VAL A 330 20.25 4.37 -5.65
C VAL A 330 18.84 4.81 -6.00
N ILE A 331 18.19 4.07 -6.91
CA ILE A 331 16.74 4.23 -7.20
C ILE A 331 15.88 3.39 -6.28
N GLY A 332 16.34 2.18 -5.97
CA GLY A 332 15.58 1.26 -5.15
C GLY A 332 16.47 0.24 -4.46
N ALA A 333 16.06 -0.17 -3.27
CA ALA A 333 16.71 -1.23 -2.52
C ALA A 333 15.65 -2.17 -1.94
N CYS A 334 15.98 -3.45 -1.87
CA CYS A 334 15.21 -4.48 -1.19
C CYS A 334 16.15 -5.34 -0.37
N VAL A 335 15.88 -5.46 0.93
CA VAL A 335 16.77 -6.13 1.88
C VAL A 335 16.08 -7.36 2.45
N VAL A 336 16.79 -8.48 2.45
CA VAL A 336 16.29 -9.74 2.99
C VAL A 336 17.33 -10.41 3.88
N GLY A 337 16.85 -11.21 4.83
CA GLY A 337 17.66 -12.16 5.57
C GLY A 337 17.95 -13.40 4.73
N VAL A 338 19.21 -13.80 4.66
CA VAL A 338 19.65 -15.02 3.99
C VAL A 338 20.17 -15.99 5.06
N PRO A 339 19.62 -17.21 5.21
CA PRO A 339 19.99 -18.13 6.26
C PRO A 339 21.52 -18.35 6.34
N ASP A 340 22.06 -18.37 7.54
CA ASP A 340 23.47 -18.64 7.83
C ASP A 340 23.58 -19.49 9.09
N ARG A 341 24.45 -20.52 9.03
CA ARG A 341 24.58 -21.52 10.11
C ARG A 341 25.14 -20.96 11.42
N ILE A 342 25.90 -19.85 11.34
CA ILE A 342 26.60 -19.28 12.50
C ILE A 342 25.83 -18.12 13.10
N VAL A 343 25.29 -17.22 12.27
CA VAL A 343 24.72 -15.96 12.72
C VAL A 343 23.19 -15.90 12.61
N GLY A 344 22.55 -17.03 12.24
CA GLY A 344 21.12 -17.12 11.97
C GLY A 344 20.79 -16.67 10.55
N GLU A 345 20.83 -15.39 10.30
CA GLU A 345 20.68 -14.81 8.95
C GLU A 345 21.75 -13.76 8.67
N ARG A 346 22.17 -13.64 7.42
CA ARG A 346 22.99 -12.52 6.92
C ARG A 346 22.10 -11.53 6.18
N ILE A 347 22.46 -10.27 6.25
CA ILE A 347 21.75 -9.19 5.59
C ILE A 347 22.24 -9.08 4.16
N LYS A 348 21.32 -9.29 3.19
CA LYS A 348 21.61 -9.11 1.76
C LYS A 348 20.69 -8.04 1.18
N ALA A 349 21.29 -7.08 0.47
CA ALA A 349 20.57 -6.02 -0.20
C ALA A 349 20.64 -6.22 -1.73
N PHE A 350 19.48 -6.15 -2.37
CA PHE A 350 19.33 -6.04 -3.82
C PHE A 350 19.10 -4.58 -4.16
N VAL A 351 19.94 -4.02 -5.02
CA VAL A 351 19.99 -2.58 -5.28
C VAL A 351 19.86 -2.29 -6.77
N VAL A 352 19.02 -1.31 -7.10
CA VAL A 352 18.88 -0.75 -8.45
C VAL A 352 19.52 0.64 -8.43
N LEU A 353 20.46 0.87 -9.33
CA LEU A 353 21.12 2.16 -9.52
C LEU A 353 20.41 3.00 -10.58
N LYS A 354 20.64 4.30 -10.58
CA LYS A 354 20.24 5.21 -11.66
C LYS A 354 20.98 4.86 -12.95
N GLU A 355 20.35 5.01 -14.09
CA GLU A 355 20.87 4.62 -15.42
C GLU A 355 22.17 5.38 -15.80
N ASP A 356 22.29 6.62 -15.34
CA ASP A 356 23.41 7.53 -15.63
C ASP A 356 24.61 7.37 -14.66
N VAL A 357 24.47 6.53 -13.64
CA VAL A 357 25.51 6.31 -12.62
C VAL A 357 26.38 5.10 -12.98
N LYS A 358 27.67 5.32 -13.05
CA LYS A 358 28.70 4.28 -13.27
C LYS A 358 29.74 4.28 -12.15
N GLY A 359 30.37 3.13 -11.93
CA GLY A 359 31.50 2.98 -11.03
C GLY A 359 31.15 2.82 -9.55
N ILE A 360 29.86 2.76 -9.17
CA ILE A 360 29.47 2.44 -7.80
C ILE A 360 29.58 0.94 -7.57
N THR A 361 30.32 0.57 -6.54
CA THR A 361 30.52 -0.82 -6.13
C THR A 361 29.67 -1.19 -4.92
N GLY A 362 29.50 -2.50 -4.67
CA GLY A 362 28.86 -2.98 -3.45
C GLY A 362 29.59 -2.52 -2.18
N TYR A 363 30.94 -2.37 -2.26
CA TYR A 363 31.74 -1.87 -1.14
C TYR A 363 31.42 -0.40 -0.80
N ASP A 364 31.16 0.44 -1.80
CA ASP A 364 30.80 1.86 -1.57
C ASP A 364 29.47 1.98 -0.84
N LEU A 365 28.49 1.14 -1.20
CA LEU A 365 27.18 1.10 -0.52
C LEU A 365 27.28 0.50 0.89
N ILE A 366 28.13 -0.50 1.10
CA ILE A 366 28.40 -1.04 2.44
C ILE A 366 29.07 0.03 3.31
N ARG A 367 30.04 0.77 2.79
CA ARG A 367 30.69 1.90 3.48
C ARG A 367 29.68 2.98 3.84
N TRP A 368 28.81 3.36 2.89
CA TRP A 368 27.70 4.29 3.14
C TRP A 368 26.81 3.85 4.31
N CYS A 369 26.47 2.56 4.35
CA CYS A 369 25.68 2.01 5.46
C CYS A 369 26.44 2.02 6.79
N ARG A 370 27.77 1.73 6.79
CA ARG A 370 28.60 1.73 8.01
C ARG A 370 28.66 3.10 8.69
N GLU A 371 28.58 4.17 7.93
CA GLU A 371 28.59 5.54 8.46
C GLU A 371 27.26 5.95 9.09
N ARG A 372 26.16 5.22 8.81
CA ARG A 372 24.79 5.61 9.15
C ARG A 372 24.02 4.60 9.98
N LEU A 373 24.47 3.35 9.99
CA LEU A 373 23.84 2.25 10.72
C LEU A 373 24.78 1.70 11.79
N THR A 374 24.17 1.13 12.84
CA THR A 374 24.94 0.35 13.80
C THR A 374 25.61 -0.86 13.13
N PRO A 375 26.80 -1.28 13.57
CA PRO A 375 27.60 -2.32 12.87
C PRO A 375 26.84 -3.61 12.56
N TYR A 376 25.96 -4.06 13.43
CA TYR A 376 25.20 -5.30 13.24
C TYR A 376 24.05 -5.18 12.20
N LYS A 377 23.68 -3.95 11.79
CA LYS A 377 22.67 -3.68 10.74
C LYS A 377 23.25 -3.52 9.35
N VAL A 378 24.57 -3.43 9.23
CA VAL A 378 25.24 -3.23 7.94
C VAL A 378 25.09 -4.46 7.06
N PRO A 379 24.62 -4.34 5.80
CA PRO A 379 24.51 -5.47 4.89
C PRO A 379 25.87 -6.09 4.62
N GLN A 380 25.90 -7.42 4.61
CA GLN A 380 27.11 -8.19 4.28
C GLN A 380 27.23 -8.41 2.77
N TYR A 381 26.12 -8.39 2.06
CA TYR A 381 26.07 -8.61 0.62
C TYR A 381 25.26 -7.53 -0.07
N ILE A 382 25.79 -7.02 -1.18
CA ILE A 382 25.07 -6.16 -2.13
C ILE A 382 25.01 -6.87 -3.48
N GLU A 383 23.84 -7.00 -4.05
CA GLU A 383 23.63 -7.51 -5.40
C GLU A 383 22.91 -6.44 -6.23
N PHE A 384 23.51 -6.03 -7.35
CA PHE A 384 22.92 -5.08 -8.26
C PHE A 384 21.91 -5.77 -9.19
N ARG A 385 20.79 -5.12 -9.45
CA ARG A 385 19.70 -5.57 -10.31
C ARG A 385 19.23 -4.42 -11.23
N ASP A 386 18.77 -4.78 -12.41
CA ASP A 386 18.12 -3.82 -13.31
C ASP A 386 16.74 -3.44 -12.79
N MET A 387 16.03 -4.37 -12.15
CA MET A 387 14.74 -4.15 -11.52
C MET A 387 14.53 -5.03 -10.29
N LEU A 388 13.67 -4.56 -9.37
CA LEU A 388 13.20 -5.34 -8.23
C LEU A 388 11.82 -5.95 -8.53
N PRO A 389 11.53 -7.16 -8.03
CA PRO A 389 10.22 -7.79 -8.24
C PRO A 389 9.11 -6.97 -7.55
N LYS A 390 8.06 -6.67 -8.30
CA LYS A 390 6.90 -5.90 -7.83
C LYS A 390 5.59 -6.61 -8.15
N SER A 391 4.64 -6.47 -7.26
CA SER A 391 3.27 -6.89 -7.50
C SER A 391 2.58 -6.02 -8.57
N LYS A 392 1.40 -6.44 -9.05
CA LYS A 392 0.58 -5.67 -10.01
C LYS A 392 0.16 -4.28 -9.47
N VAL A 393 0.22 -4.09 -8.17
CA VAL A 393 -0.07 -2.81 -7.49
C VAL A 393 1.21 -2.02 -7.14
N GLY A 394 2.38 -2.45 -7.62
CA GLY A 394 3.65 -1.74 -7.46
C GLY A 394 4.40 -2.02 -6.15
N LYS A 395 3.90 -2.90 -5.27
CA LYS A 395 4.54 -3.26 -3.99
C LYS A 395 5.71 -4.23 -4.21
N LEU A 396 6.83 -4.00 -3.52
CA LEU A 396 8.00 -4.90 -3.52
C LEU A 396 7.64 -6.29 -3.01
N LEU A 397 8.11 -7.31 -3.70
CA LEU A 397 7.90 -8.73 -3.38
C LEU A 397 9.16 -9.32 -2.74
N LYS A 398 9.44 -8.97 -1.48
CA LYS A 398 10.60 -9.48 -0.70
C LYS A 398 10.66 -11.00 -0.66
N ARG A 399 9.49 -11.65 -0.61
CA ARG A 399 9.39 -13.12 -0.61
C ARG A 399 10.05 -13.73 -1.84
N ASP A 400 9.83 -13.19 -3.02
CA ASP A 400 10.35 -13.74 -4.27
C ASP A 400 11.89 -13.72 -4.26
N LEU A 401 12.49 -12.67 -3.70
CA LEU A 401 13.95 -12.57 -3.53
C LEU A 401 14.49 -13.55 -2.46
N ARG A 402 13.75 -13.77 -1.36
CA ARG A 402 14.12 -14.80 -0.39
C ARG A 402 14.06 -16.20 -0.99
N ASP A 403 12.98 -16.51 -1.70
CA ASP A 403 12.80 -17.81 -2.36
C ASP A 403 13.89 -18.06 -3.41
N GLU A 404 14.31 -17.02 -4.13
CA GLU A 404 15.44 -17.07 -5.07
C GLU A 404 16.75 -17.42 -4.35
N GLU A 405 17.05 -16.78 -3.23
CA GLU A 405 18.25 -17.05 -2.45
C GLU A 405 18.26 -18.43 -1.81
N LEU A 406 17.11 -18.91 -1.34
CA LEU A 406 16.99 -20.27 -0.82
C LEU A 406 17.29 -21.31 -1.91
N LYS A 407 16.73 -21.16 -3.11
CA LYS A 407 16.97 -22.05 -4.25
C LYS A 407 18.43 -22.04 -4.70
N ARG A 408 19.10 -20.86 -4.69
CA ARG A 408 20.53 -20.77 -5.02
C ARG A 408 21.39 -21.56 -4.07
N ARG A 409 21.04 -21.59 -2.78
CA ARG A 409 21.78 -22.34 -1.75
C ARG A 409 21.52 -23.84 -1.78
N GLU A 410 20.32 -24.26 -2.16
CA GLU A 410 20.01 -25.68 -2.35
C GLU A 410 20.76 -26.27 -3.56
N ALA A 411 21.13 -25.42 -4.51
CA ALA A 411 21.86 -25.82 -5.73
C ALA A 411 23.39 -25.78 -5.57
N THR A 412 23.90 -25.27 -4.43
CA THR A 412 25.35 -25.17 -4.10
C THR A 412 25.71 -26.10 -2.96
#